data_afed8ef10c9deea56b2a736073d35d88
#
_entry.id   afed8ef10c9deea56b2a736073d35d88
#
_cell.length_a   1.000
_cell.length_b   1.000
_cell.length_c   1.000
_cell.angle_alpha   90.00
_cell.angle_beta   90.00
_cell.angle_gamma   90.00
#
_symmetry.space_group_name_H-M   'P 1'
#
loop_
_entity.id
_entity.type
_entity.pdbx_description
1 polymer ?
#
loop_
_entity_poly.entity_id
_entity_poly.type
_entity_poly.pdbx_seq_one_letter_code
_entity_poly.pdbx_strand_id
1 'polypeptide(L)'
;ERIGIIGICGWGGMALNAAAIDTRVKATVVSTMYDMTRVTANGYFDVMDENARYEMREELNAQRIIDFKQGDYARAGGVVDPLPEDAPQFVKDYHAYYKTDRGYHVRSLNSNDGWNRTSGLSLMNAKLLHYIPEIRHAVLVIHGEKAHSRYFGEDAFKELKGDNKELMIIPGAVSYTHLRAHETTLHL
;
A
#
# COMPACT_ATOMS: atom_id res chain seq x y z
N GLU A 1 -27.75 1.21 -8.89
CA GLU A 1 -26.82 1.34 -7.76
C GLU A 1 -25.71 2.33 -8.12
N ARG A 2 -25.23 3.09 -7.12
CA ARG A 2 -24.14 4.06 -7.26
C ARG A 2 -23.09 3.73 -6.22
N ILE A 3 -22.17 2.82 -6.55
CA ILE A 3 -21.10 2.39 -5.66
C ILE A 3 -19.81 3.11 -6.09
N GLY A 4 -19.15 3.78 -5.14
CA GLY A 4 -17.81 4.31 -5.29
C GLY A 4 -16.86 3.65 -4.32
N ILE A 5 -15.59 3.51 -4.70
CA ILE A 5 -14.53 3.00 -3.83
C ILE A 5 -13.46 4.08 -3.67
N ILE A 6 -12.99 4.26 -2.43
CA ILE A 6 -11.80 5.06 -2.12
C ILE A 6 -10.79 4.13 -1.48
N GLY A 7 -9.61 4.01 -2.09
CA GLY A 7 -8.48 3.24 -1.57
C GLY A 7 -7.30 4.13 -1.22
N ILE A 8 -6.72 3.95 -0.03
CA ILE A 8 -5.60 4.75 0.45
C ILE A 8 -4.41 3.84 0.76
N CYS A 9 -3.21 4.24 0.37
CA CYS A 9 -1.97 3.52 0.63
C CYS A 9 -2.00 2.10 0.02
N GLY A 10 -1.67 1.05 0.77
CA GLY A 10 -1.78 -0.35 0.32
C GLY A 10 -3.17 -0.76 -0.17
N TRP A 11 -4.22 -0.17 0.40
CA TRP A 11 -5.60 -0.40 -0.02
C TRP A 11 -5.96 0.29 -1.34
N GLY A 12 -5.12 1.20 -1.85
CA GLY A 12 -5.30 1.79 -3.18
C GLY A 12 -5.21 0.75 -4.29
N GLY A 13 -4.18 -0.09 -4.28
CA GLY A 13 -4.06 -1.20 -5.22
C GLY A 13 -5.19 -2.23 -5.07
N MET A 14 -5.58 -2.54 -3.82
CA MET A 14 -6.72 -3.42 -3.55
C MET A 14 -8.04 -2.85 -4.07
N ALA A 15 -8.24 -1.53 -3.97
CA ALA A 15 -9.43 -0.86 -4.52
C ALA A 15 -9.49 -0.94 -6.05
N LEU A 16 -8.36 -0.77 -6.74
CA LEU A 16 -8.30 -0.97 -8.20
C LEU A 16 -8.60 -2.42 -8.59
N ASN A 17 -8.06 -3.39 -7.85
CA ASN A 17 -8.38 -4.79 -8.08
C ASN A 17 -9.88 -5.08 -7.88
N ALA A 18 -10.47 -4.61 -6.78
CA ALA A 18 -11.89 -4.76 -6.52
C ALA A 18 -12.75 -4.10 -7.62
N ALA A 19 -12.34 -2.93 -8.10
CA ALA A 19 -12.99 -2.21 -9.18
C ALA A 19 -12.92 -2.95 -10.53
N ALA A 20 -11.86 -3.72 -10.77
CA ALA A 20 -11.74 -4.57 -11.96
C ALA A 20 -12.67 -5.81 -11.88
N ILE A 21 -12.94 -6.31 -10.67
CA ILE A 21 -13.80 -7.47 -10.44
C ILE A 21 -15.28 -7.09 -10.41
N ASP A 22 -15.64 -6.01 -9.72
CA ASP A 22 -17.04 -5.64 -9.47
C ASP A 22 -17.53 -4.54 -10.42
N THR A 23 -18.26 -4.92 -11.45
CA THR A 23 -18.80 -4.01 -12.47
C THR A 23 -19.90 -3.06 -11.94
N ARG A 24 -20.38 -3.24 -10.72
CA ARG A 24 -21.32 -2.32 -10.05
C ARG A 24 -20.64 -1.05 -9.56
N VAL A 25 -19.32 -1.09 -9.36
CA VAL A 25 -18.52 0.10 -9.03
C VAL A 25 -18.58 1.07 -10.21
N LYS A 26 -18.88 2.35 -9.92
CA LYS A 26 -19.04 3.40 -10.93
C LYS A 26 -17.98 4.50 -10.84
N ALA A 27 -17.25 4.57 -9.74
CA ALA A 27 -16.13 5.47 -9.56
C ALA A 27 -15.12 4.89 -8.58
N THR A 28 -13.84 5.07 -8.85
CA THR A 28 -12.75 4.66 -7.97
C THR A 28 -11.78 5.82 -7.77
N VAL A 29 -11.44 6.10 -6.52
CA VAL A 29 -10.38 7.04 -6.16
C VAL A 29 -9.30 6.29 -5.40
N VAL A 30 -8.05 6.43 -5.83
CA VAL A 30 -6.91 5.86 -5.11
C VAL A 30 -5.92 6.97 -4.75
N SER A 31 -5.54 7.03 -3.48
CA SER A 31 -4.62 8.04 -2.98
C SER A 31 -3.37 7.41 -2.39
N THR A 32 -2.19 7.92 -2.80
CA THR A 32 -0.88 7.42 -2.35
C THR A 32 -0.78 5.90 -2.40
N MET A 33 -1.32 5.33 -3.48
CA MET A 33 -1.49 3.90 -3.62
C MET A 33 -0.17 3.13 -3.69
N TYR A 34 -0.26 1.86 -3.29
CA TYR A 34 0.77 0.85 -3.51
C TYR A 34 0.19 -0.33 -4.31
N ASP A 35 1.03 -0.94 -5.12
CA ASP A 35 0.85 -2.34 -5.48
C ASP A 35 1.54 -3.21 -4.41
N MET A 36 0.75 -3.73 -3.47
CA MET A 36 1.26 -4.55 -2.37
C MET A 36 1.90 -5.85 -2.85
N THR A 37 1.49 -6.37 -4.01
CA THR A 37 2.07 -7.57 -4.60
C THR A 37 3.43 -7.28 -5.23
N ARG A 38 3.56 -6.15 -5.94
CA ARG A 38 4.82 -5.69 -6.52
C ARG A 38 5.85 -5.35 -5.45
N VAL A 39 5.48 -4.56 -4.44
CA VAL A 39 6.43 -4.18 -3.39
C VAL A 39 6.90 -5.38 -2.59
N THR A 40 6.04 -6.36 -2.36
CA THR A 40 6.44 -7.60 -1.67
C THR A 40 7.36 -8.47 -2.53
N ALA A 41 7.11 -8.53 -3.84
CA ALA A 41 7.91 -9.34 -4.75
C ALA A 41 9.24 -8.69 -5.14
N ASN A 42 9.26 -7.37 -5.32
CA ASN A 42 10.37 -6.66 -5.94
C ASN A 42 11.06 -5.65 -5.00
N GLY A 43 10.49 -5.41 -3.81
CA GLY A 43 10.96 -4.35 -2.92
C GLY A 43 10.56 -2.95 -3.43
N TYR A 44 10.94 -1.92 -2.69
CA TYR A 44 10.79 -0.54 -3.16
C TYR A 44 11.69 -0.29 -4.37
N PHE A 45 11.17 0.39 -5.36
CA PHE A 45 11.86 0.71 -6.62
C PHE A 45 12.35 -0.52 -7.41
N ASP A 46 11.73 -1.68 -7.17
CA ASP A 46 12.01 -2.96 -7.84
C ASP A 46 13.47 -3.41 -7.73
N VAL A 47 14.09 -3.21 -6.57
CA VAL A 47 15.52 -3.53 -6.35
C VAL A 47 15.77 -5.01 -6.06
N MET A 48 14.73 -5.81 -5.76
CA MET A 48 14.88 -7.23 -5.47
C MET A 48 14.92 -8.05 -6.76
N ASP A 49 15.98 -8.80 -6.93
CA ASP A 49 16.14 -9.74 -8.04
C ASP A 49 15.49 -11.11 -7.74
N GLU A 50 15.69 -12.06 -8.64
CA GLU A 50 15.14 -13.42 -8.52
C GLU A 50 15.77 -14.22 -7.36
N ASN A 51 17.05 -13.99 -7.06
CA ASN A 51 17.74 -14.67 -5.97
C ASN A 51 17.21 -14.20 -4.63
N ALA A 52 17.09 -12.89 -4.44
CA ALA A 52 16.50 -12.30 -3.22
C ALA A 52 15.06 -12.78 -3.00
N ARG A 53 14.27 -12.92 -4.07
CA ARG A 53 12.92 -13.51 -3.96
C ARG A 53 12.95 -14.99 -3.61
N TYR A 54 13.92 -15.74 -4.14
CA TYR A 54 14.06 -17.16 -3.81
C TYR A 54 14.41 -17.35 -2.33
N GLU A 55 15.41 -16.65 -1.83
CA GLU A 55 15.82 -16.65 -0.42
C GLU A 55 14.66 -16.28 0.51
N MET A 56 13.90 -15.23 0.17
CA MET A 56 12.71 -14.85 0.92
C MET A 56 11.66 -15.97 0.94
N ARG A 57 11.46 -16.69 -0.16
CA ARG A 57 10.54 -17.82 -0.19
C ARG A 57 11.02 -18.98 0.69
N GLU A 58 12.31 -19.28 0.71
CA GLU A 58 12.88 -20.30 1.61
C GLU A 58 12.63 -19.94 3.07
N GLU A 59 12.92 -18.69 3.46
CA GLU A 59 12.68 -18.19 4.80
C GLU A 59 11.21 -18.27 5.21
N LEU A 60 10.31 -17.80 4.35
CA LEU A 60 8.88 -17.81 4.64
C LEU A 60 8.29 -19.23 4.66
N ASN A 61 8.80 -20.15 3.84
CA ASN A 61 8.40 -21.56 3.90
C ASN A 61 8.88 -22.24 5.18
N ALA A 62 10.09 -21.94 5.63
CA ALA A 62 10.57 -22.40 6.93
C ALA A 62 9.70 -21.86 8.09
N GLN A 63 9.33 -20.57 8.02
CA GLN A 63 8.43 -19.97 9.00
C GLN A 63 7.06 -20.64 9.07
N ARG A 64 6.48 -21.08 7.93
CA ARG A 64 5.21 -21.83 7.94
C ARG A 64 5.27 -23.11 8.77
N ILE A 65 6.40 -23.78 8.75
CA ILE A 65 6.60 -25.00 9.54
C ILE A 65 6.66 -24.66 11.04
N ILE A 66 7.33 -23.56 11.37
CA ILE A 66 7.42 -23.08 12.75
C ILE A 66 6.03 -22.69 13.26
N ASP A 67 5.30 -21.87 12.52
CA ASP A 67 3.95 -21.41 12.85
C ASP A 67 3.02 -22.61 13.09
N PHE A 68 3.06 -23.60 12.20
CA PHE A 68 2.25 -24.81 12.34
C PHE A 68 2.57 -25.61 13.62
N LYS A 69 3.85 -25.75 13.96
CA LYS A 69 4.29 -26.48 15.16
C LYS A 69 3.94 -25.74 16.45
N GLN A 70 3.95 -24.42 16.42
CA GLN A 70 3.66 -23.58 17.58
C GLN A 70 2.15 -23.33 17.77
N GLY A 71 1.36 -23.51 16.71
CA GLY A 71 -0.07 -23.19 16.73
C GLY A 71 -0.37 -21.68 16.76
N ASP A 72 0.59 -20.86 16.39
CA ASP A 72 0.48 -19.40 16.31
C ASP A 72 1.28 -18.88 15.10
N TYR A 73 1.02 -17.64 14.73
CA TYR A 73 1.59 -17.01 13.52
C TYR A 73 2.59 -15.91 13.88
N ALA A 74 3.81 -16.01 13.33
CA ALA A 74 4.77 -14.92 13.38
C ALA A 74 4.20 -13.69 12.66
N ARG A 75 4.44 -12.51 13.24
CA ARG A 75 4.02 -11.22 12.67
C ARG A 75 5.11 -10.62 11.78
N ALA A 76 4.70 -9.91 10.75
CA ALA A 76 5.62 -9.26 9.81
C ALA A 76 6.29 -8.00 10.40
N GLY A 77 5.81 -7.52 11.55
CA GLY A 77 6.14 -6.21 12.07
C GLY A 77 5.28 -5.12 11.45
N GLY A 78 5.10 -4.04 12.19
CA GLY A 78 4.38 -2.85 11.74
C GLY A 78 5.33 -1.71 11.37
N VAL A 79 4.98 -0.51 11.79
CA VAL A 79 5.91 0.63 11.72
C VAL A 79 7.01 0.43 12.74
N VAL A 80 8.27 0.57 12.28
CA VAL A 80 9.46 0.32 13.10
C VAL A 80 9.47 1.17 14.36
N ASP A 81 9.81 0.54 15.50
CA ASP A 81 9.97 1.19 16.79
C ASP A 81 10.91 0.32 17.67
N PRO A 82 12.05 0.85 18.18
CA PRO A 82 12.50 2.24 18.07
C PRO A 82 12.91 2.64 16.64
N LEU A 83 12.80 3.95 16.34
CA LEU A 83 13.17 4.50 15.05
C LEU A 83 14.69 4.48 14.86
N PRO A 84 15.25 3.83 13.80
CA PRO A 84 16.66 3.89 13.49
C PRO A 84 17.13 5.33 13.15
N GLU A 85 18.33 5.70 13.54
CA GLU A 85 18.87 7.04 13.29
C GLU A 85 19.00 7.36 11.79
N ASP A 86 19.40 6.36 10.99
CA ASP A 86 19.60 6.44 9.55
C ASP A 86 18.33 6.13 8.74
N ALA A 87 17.17 6.01 9.40
CA ALA A 87 15.92 5.68 8.74
C ALA A 87 15.60 6.66 7.60
N PRO A 88 15.12 6.17 6.43
CA PRO A 88 14.64 7.02 5.35
C PRO A 88 13.53 7.98 5.81
N GLN A 89 13.40 9.13 5.17
CA GLN A 89 12.44 10.16 5.59
C GLN A 89 11.01 9.62 5.69
N PHE A 90 10.54 8.81 4.75
CA PHE A 90 9.19 8.26 4.80
C PHE A 90 8.96 7.33 6.02
N VAL A 91 10.00 6.64 6.48
CA VAL A 91 9.94 5.80 7.70
C VAL A 91 9.82 6.69 8.93
N LYS A 92 10.59 7.80 8.98
CA LYS A 92 10.48 8.83 10.03
C LYS A 92 9.08 9.42 10.08
N ASP A 93 8.50 9.73 8.93
CA ASP A 93 7.14 10.28 8.83
C ASP A 93 6.09 9.27 9.33
N TYR A 94 6.23 8.00 9.00
CA TYR A 94 5.33 6.94 9.49
C TYR A 94 5.45 6.75 10.99
N HIS A 95 6.67 6.72 11.53
CA HIS A 95 6.89 6.64 12.96
C HIS A 95 6.26 7.83 13.68
N ALA A 96 6.54 9.06 13.22
CA ALA A 96 5.99 10.29 13.78
C ALA A 96 4.45 10.35 13.78
N TYR A 97 3.79 9.60 12.92
CA TYR A 97 2.33 9.48 12.90
C TYR A 97 1.85 8.30 13.73
N TYR A 98 2.27 7.08 13.40
CA TYR A 98 1.70 5.85 13.95
C TYR A 98 2.20 5.45 15.34
N LYS A 99 3.37 5.98 15.76
CA LYS A 99 3.98 5.66 17.06
C LYS A 99 3.90 6.81 18.06
N THR A 100 3.10 7.82 17.77
CA THR A 100 2.85 8.99 18.63
C THR A 100 1.34 9.21 18.80
N ASP A 101 0.94 10.11 19.70
CA ASP A 101 -0.46 10.46 19.97
C ASP A 101 -1.21 11.01 18.74
N ARG A 102 -0.50 11.32 17.65
CA ARG A 102 -1.11 11.79 16.40
C ARG A 102 -1.99 10.75 15.74
N GLY A 103 -1.58 9.49 15.76
CA GLY A 103 -2.29 8.44 15.03
C GLY A 103 -2.13 7.04 15.61
N TYR A 104 -1.47 6.91 16.77
CA TYR A 104 -1.39 5.63 17.44
C TYR A 104 -2.78 5.14 17.87
N HIS A 105 -3.05 3.89 17.61
CA HIS A 105 -4.25 3.23 18.12
C HIS A 105 -3.96 1.76 18.40
N VAL A 106 -4.33 1.28 19.58
CA VAL A 106 -4.06 -0.10 20.04
C VAL A 106 -4.65 -1.16 19.09
N ARG A 107 -5.77 -0.86 18.42
CA ARG A 107 -6.42 -1.76 17.45
C ARG A 107 -5.88 -1.64 16.02
N SER A 108 -4.89 -0.79 15.78
CA SER A 108 -4.25 -0.67 14.47
C SER A 108 -3.19 -1.75 14.31
N LEU A 109 -3.60 -2.99 14.09
CA LEU A 109 -2.70 -4.15 14.04
C LEU A 109 -1.58 -3.98 13.01
N ASN A 110 -1.90 -3.47 11.82
CA ASN A 110 -0.90 -3.31 10.76
C ASN A 110 0.22 -2.33 11.10
N SER A 111 -0.06 -1.28 11.87
CA SER A 111 0.97 -0.33 12.31
C SER A 111 1.69 -0.78 13.58
N ASN A 112 1.12 -1.70 14.35
CA ASN A 112 1.72 -2.25 15.57
C ASN A 112 2.53 -3.53 15.27
N ASP A 113 1.85 -4.67 15.10
CA ASP A 113 2.49 -5.98 14.94
C ASP A 113 2.58 -6.43 13.47
N GLY A 114 1.82 -5.79 12.60
CA GLY A 114 1.70 -6.19 11.19
C GLY A 114 0.75 -7.38 10.98
N TRP A 115 0.73 -7.85 9.75
CA TRP A 115 0.00 -9.05 9.34
C TRP A 115 0.83 -10.32 9.60
N ASN A 116 0.28 -11.50 9.29
CA ASN A 116 1.03 -12.74 9.37
C ASN A 116 2.21 -12.72 8.39
N ARG A 117 3.42 -12.99 8.89
CA ARG A 117 4.66 -12.92 8.10
C ARG A 117 4.58 -13.77 6.82
N THR A 118 4.02 -14.97 6.92
CA THR A 118 3.88 -15.91 5.80
C THR A 118 2.89 -15.47 4.72
N SER A 119 2.08 -14.41 4.96
CA SER A 119 1.24 -13.79 3.92
C SER A 119 2.06 -13.23 2.75
N GLY A 120 3.34 -12.93 2.97
CA GLY A 120 4.28 -12.53 1.93
C GLY A 120 4.36 -13.51 0.76
N LEU A 121 4.22 -14.84 1.01
CA LEU A 121 4.21 -15.85 -0.05
C LEU A 121 3.07 -15.65 -1.05
N SER A 122 1.86 -15.37 -0.57
CA SER A 122 0.71 -15.13 -1.43
C SER A 122 0.82 -13.80 -2.19
N LEU A 123 1.24 -12.73 -1.50
CA LEU A 123 1.43 -11.42 -2.11
C LEU A 123 2.52 -11.46 -3.19
N MET A 124 3.64 -12.13 -2.95
CA MET A 124 4.75 -12.24 -3.89
C MET A 124 4.38 -12.97 -5.19
N ASN A 125 3.41 -13.89 -5.13
CA ASN A 125 3.00 -14.71 -6.27
C ASN A 125 1.69 -14.23 -6.93
N ALA A 126 1.10 -13.13 -6.46
CA ALA A 126 -0.07 -12.53 -7.06
C ALA A 126 0.31 -11.32 -7.94
N LYS A 127 -0.55 -11.01 -8.92
CA LYS A 127 -0.46 -9.81 -9.75
C LYS A 127 -1.74 -8.99 -9.56
N LEU A 128 -1.75 -8.19 -8.51
CA LEU A 128 -2.93 -7.46 -8.07
C LEU A 128 -3.55 -6.59 -9.15
N LEU A 129 -2.73 -5.90 -9.94
CA LEU A 129 -3.17 -4.92 -10.93
C LEU A 129 -3.29 -5.49 -12.35
N HIS A 130 -3.25 -6.81 -12.52
CA HIS A 130 -3.21 -7.43 -13.86
C HIS A 130 -4.42 -7.07 -14.75
N TYR A 131 -5.60 -6.92 -14.17
CA TYR A 131 -6.84 -6.65 -14.91
C TYR A 131 -7.34 -5.21 -14.81
N ILE A 132 -6.56 -4.27 -14.28
CA ILE A 132 -6.96 -2.85 -14.23
C ILE A 132 -7.16 -2.21 -15.60
N PRO A 133 -6.52 -2.68 -16.71
CA PRO A 133 -6.83 -2.17 -18.05
C PRO A 133 -8.27 -2.40 -18.50
N GLU A 134 -8.99 -3.30 -17.83
CA GLU A 134 -10.40 -3.63 -18.15
C GLU A 134 -11.42 -2.76 -17.40
N ILE A 135 -10.98 -1.90 -16.47
CA ILE A 135 -11.84 -0.99 -15.72
C ILE A 135 -12.44 0.07 -16.66
N ARG A 136 -13.78 0.05 -16.83
CA ARG A 136 -14.50 0.95 -17.74
C ARG A 136 -15.04 2.23 -17.09
N HIS A 137 -15.22 2.24 -15.78
CA HIS A 137 -15.73 3.39 -15.04
C HIS A 137 -14.63 4.43 -14.72
N ALA A 138 -15.04 5.58 -14.16
CA ALA A 138 -14.14 6.67 -13.83
C ALA A 138 -13.12 6.25 -12.75
N VAL A 139 -11.85 6.60 -12.95
CA VAL A 139 -10.77 6.38 -11.97
C VAL A 139 -9.96 7.65 -11.80
N LEU A 140 -9.76 8.06 -10.55
CA LEU A 140 -8.85 9.12 -10.16
C LEU A 140 -7.70 8.54 -9.34
N VAL A 141 -6.48 8.75 -9.80
CA VAL A 141 -5.24 8.40 -9.08
C VAL A 141 -4.63 9.66 -8.52
N ILE A 142 -4.42 9.73 -7.20
CA ILE A 142 -3.86 10.91 -6.52
C ILE A 142 -2.54 10.53 -5.85
N HIS A 143 -1.49 11.30 -6.12
CA HIS A 143 -0.20 11.19 -5.41
C HIS A 143 0.39 12.55 -5.06
N GLY A 144 1.16 12.57 -3.98
CA GLY A 144 2.05 13.70 -3.70
C GLY A 144 3.25 13.68 -4.65
N GLU A 145 3.68 14.87 -5.08
CA GLU A 145 4.84 15.03 -5.98
C GLU A 145 6.10 14.36 -5.42
N LYS A 146 6.32 14.45 -4.11
CA LYS A 146 7.50 13.90 -3.41
C LYS A 146 7.23 12.57 -2.71
N ALA A 147 6.10 11.93 -2.98
CA ALA A 147 5.77 10.65 -2.37
C ALA A 147 6.69 9.55 -2.93
N HIS A 148 7.36 8.81 -2.03
CA HIS A 148 8.22 7.68 -2.42
C HIS A 148 7.46 6.56 -3.15
N SER A 149 6.14 6.47 -2.96
CA SER A 149 5.25 5.50 -3.62
C SER A 149 4.63 6.02 -4.93
N ARG A 150 4.99 7.22 -5.39
CA ARG A 150 4.39 7.86 -6.56
C ARG A 150 4.47 6.99 -7.82
N TYR A 151 5.59 6.30 -8.02
CA TYR A 151 5.80 5.45 -9.19
C TYR A 151 4.77 4.32 -9.33
N PHE A 152 4.23 3.78 -8.22
CA PHE A 152 3.15 2.79 -8.28
C PHE A 152 1.89 3.34 -8.93
N GLY A 153 1.50 4.58 -8.57
CA GLY A 153 0.32 5.22 -9.14
C GLY A 153 0.52 5.64 -10.58
N GLU A 154 1.71 6.15 -10.94
CA GLU A 154 2.03 6.51 -12.31
C GLU A 154 2.02 5.29 -13.23
N ASP A 155 2.59 4.17 -12.78
CA ASP A 155 2.60 2.93 -13.56
C ASP A 155 1.21 2.32 -13.68
N ALA A 156 0.44 2.29 -12.58
CA ALA A 156 -0.96 1.87 -12.63
C ALA A 156 -1.78 2.74 -13.61
N PHE A 157 -1.58 4.06 -13.59
CA PHE A 157 -2.29 4.98 -14.48
C PHE A 157 -1.99 4.72 -15.95
N LYS A 158 -0.74 4.39 -16.31
CA LYS A 158 -0.35 4.04 -17.68
C LYS A 158 -1.09 2.81 -18.22
N GLU A 159 -1.43 1.87 -17.33
CA GLU A 159 -2.17 0.65 -17.69
C GLU A 159 -3.69 0.88 -17.81
N LEU A 160 -4.25 1.91 -17.16
CA LEU A 160 -5.67 2.25 -17.24
C LEU A 160 -6.02 2.76 -18.66
N LYS A 161 -7.15 2.28 -19.20
CA LYS A 161 -7.63 2.63 -20.54
C LYS A 161 -8.91 3.46 -20.48
N GLY A 162 -9.11 4.31 -21.51
CA GLY A 162 -10.28 5.17 -21.66
C GLY A 162 -10.00 6.61 -21.24
N ASP A 163 -10.93 7.50 -21.55
CA ASP A 163 -10.85 8.96 -21.39
C ASP A 163 -11.37 9.47 -20.03
N ASN A 164 -11.96 8.58 -19.23
CA ASN A 164 -12.49 8.87 -17.91
C ASN A 164 -11.50 8.49 -16.78
N LYS A 165 -10.21 8.62 -17.05
CA LYS A 165 -9.13 8.34 -16.10
C LYS A 165 -8.33 9.63 -15.87
N GLU A 166 -7.97 9.87 -14.63
CA GLU A 166 -7.21 11.07 -14.25
C GLU A 166 -6.07 10.71 -13.29
N LEU A 167 -4.90 11.32 -13.50
CA LEU A 167 -3.78 11.30 -12.59
C LEU A 167 -3.57 12.71 -12.02
N MET A 168 -3.75 12.86 -10.72
CA MET A 168 -3.55 14.11 -10.00
C MET A 168 -2.28 14.04 -9.17
N ILE A 169 -1.29 14.85 -9.51
CA ILE A 169 -0.08 15.01 -8.70
C ILE A 169 -0.18 16.31 -7.92
N ILE A 170 -0.13 16.22 -6.58
CA ILE A 170 -0.24 17.37 -5.69
C ILE A 170 1.16 17.95 -5.47
N PRO A 171 1.43 19.19 -5.92
CA PRO A 171 2.73 19.81 -5.80
C PRO A 171 3.20 19.91 -4.33
N GLY A 172 4.47 19.57 -4.09
CA GLY A 172 5.10 19.66 -2.79
C GLY A 172 4.65 18.63 -1.74
N ALA A 173 3.58 17.89 -1.97
CA ALA A 173 3.09 16.89 -1.03
C ALA A 173 3.99 15.64 -1.00
N VAL A 174 4.22 15.10 0.21
CA VAL A 174 5.13 13.94 0.43
C VAL A 174 4.34 12.64 0.48
N SER A 175 3.29 12.57 1.31
CA SER A 175 2.42 11.41 1.43
C SER A 175 1.06 11.83 1.99
N TYR A 176 0.17 10.89 2.32
CA TYR A 176 -1.14 11.18 2.92
C TYR A 176 -1.07 11.97 4.24
N THR A 177 0.08 11.99 4.91
CA THR A 177 0.28 12.80 6.13
C THR A 177 0.15 14.30 5.86
N HIS A 178 0.49 14.77 4.65
CA HIS A 178 0.29 16.16 4.24
C HIS A 178 -1.17 16.46 3.88
N LEU A 179 -1.91 15.51 3.35
CA LEU A 179 -3.33 15.70 3.04
C LEU A 179 -4.16 15.96 4.31
N ARG A 180 -3.72 15.46 5.46
CA ARG A 180 -4.38 15.71 6.76
C ARG A 180 -4.02 17.04 7.41
N ALA A 181 -2.92 17.66 7.04
CA ALA A 181 -2.52 18.95 7.62
C ALA A 181 -3.50 20.10 7.29
N HIS A 182 -4.33 19.92 6.27
CA HIS A 182 -5.37 20.89 5.91
C HIS A 182 -6.72 20.66 6.60
N GLU A 183 -6.92 19.52 7.26
CA GLU A 183 -8.19 19.22 7.95
C GLU A 183 -8.28 19.82 9.36
N THR A 184 -7.20 20.36 9.91
CA THR A 184 -7.14 20.88 11.28
C THR A 184 -7.54 22.35 11.42
N THR A 185 -8.01 23.01 10.36
CA THR A 185 -8.40 24.42 10.39
C THR A 185 -9.91 24.67 10.25
N LEU A 186 -10.75 23.66 10.39
CA LEU A 186 -12.16 23.85 10.62
C LEU A 186 -12.41 23.93 12.13
N HIS A 187 -12.16 25.10 12.70
CA HIS A 187 -12.79 25.49 13.94
C HIS A 187 -14.28 25.78 13.66
N LEU A 188 -15.14 24.91 14.13
CA LEU A 188 -16.54 25.24 14.38
C LEU A 188 -16.66 26.02 15.69
#